data_2008f71fbd578818920b673f8bc1dd18
#
_entry.id   2008f71fbd578818920b673f8bc1dd18
#
_cell.length_a   1.000
_cell.length_b   1.000
_cell.length_c   1.000
_cell.angle_alpha   90.00
_cell.angle_beta   90.00
_cell.angle_gamma   90.00
#
_symmetry.space_group_name_H-M   'P 1'
#
loop_
_entity.id
_entity.type
_entity.pdbx_description
1 polymer ?
#
loop_
_entity_poly.entity_id
_entity_poly.type
_entity_poly.pdbx_seq_one_letter_code
_entity_poly.pdbx_strand_id
1 'polypeptide(L)'
;MKQGHINRRNFLKSAAGASVAAVGFPYLVRSSAMGNAGSVAPSERITLGFIGTGSHGIEMNLKSFLPQSDAQAVAVCDVDPVNLKQGLDTVNARYGNTDCAAYKDFREVLARDDIDAVMISTPDHWHVPISIAAAKAGKDVECEKPTLTIEEGRVLCDTMRRYGRVFQWSTEDRSVDVYHRMCELVRNGRIGKVHTIRVELPSGPDTAGDPTPMPVPNGFDYDMWVGPAPWAPYTKGRCHWNFRWIQDYSGGMLTDWGAHLLDGAQWGNDTEHTGPVEVDGKGEFWRDGLYNTAKEFHIEYKYADGVKLIVTSGTPSLRFEGSEGWIGNRGWRAPLQAEPKSILNSVIGPNEIHLYTCQGGEQRNFLDCVKSRKECYFPPEIGQRCFTVAHIGNISMLLGRKLKWDPDNEKFVNDEQANRMLSRTMRSPWRL
;
A
#
# COMPACT_ATOMS: atom_id res chain seq x y z
N MET A 1 -55.49 30.67 38.04
CA MET A 1 -54.21 30.87 37.38
C MET A 1 -54.46 31.45 36.00
N LYS A 2 -54.11 32.76 35.79
CA LYS A 2 -54.33 33.45 34.49
C LYS A 2 -53.24 33.06 33.53
N GLN A 3 -53.56 32.45 32.42
CA GLN A 3 -52.64 32.25 31.31
C GLN A 3 -52.38 33.59 30.62
N GLY A 4 -51.14 34.08 30.68
CA GLY A 4 -50.73 35.26 29.98
C GLY A 4 -50.47 34.94 28.52
N HIS A 5 -51.34 35.43 27.62
CA HIS A 5 -51.10 35.42 26.20
C HIS A 5 -49.91 36.32 25.83
N ILE A 6 -48.83 35.73 25.33
CA ILE A 6 -47.71 36.49 24.76
C ILE A 6 -48.18 37.08 23.43
N ASN A 7 -48.32 38.41 23.39
CA ASN A 7 -48.69 39.14 22.20
C ASN A 7 -47.55 39.18 21.19
N ARG A 8 -47.83 38.98 19.90
CA ARG A 8 -46.86 39.00 18.79
C ARG A 8 -45.89 40.18 18.83
N ARG A 9 -46.37 41.33 19.27
CA ARG A 9 -45.55 42.56 19.40
C ARG A 9 -44.52 42.46 20.51
N ASN A 10 -44.81 41.79 21.60
CA ASN A 10 -43.87 41.57 22.70
C ASN A 10 -42.86 40.47 22.36
N PHE A 11 -43.23 39.45 21.60
CA PHE A 11 -42.29 38.45 21.06
C PHE A 11 -41.30 39.07 20.11
N LEU A 12 -41.74 39.92 19.18
CA LEU A 12 -40.87 40.63 18.23
C LEU A 12 -39.94 41.65 18.93
N LYS A 13 -40.38 42.31 20.01
CA LYS A 13 -39.50 43.18 20.81
C LYS A 13 -38.44 42.40 21.58
N SER A 14 -38.79 41.23 22.10
CA SER A 14 -37.83 40.34 22.79
C SER A 14 -36.86 39.67 21.80
N ALA A 15 -37.31 39.32 20.60
CA ALA A 15 -36.45 38.79 19.54
C ALA A 15 -35.48 39.89 18.98
N ALA A 16 -35.92 41.11 18.83
CA ALA A 16 -35.07 42.24 18.42
C ALA A 16 -34.03 42.59 19.48
N GLY A 17 -34.36 42.50 20.78
CA GLY A 17 -33.41 42.68 21.89
C GLY A 17 -32.36 41.58 21.98
N ALA A 18 -32.72 40.35 21.66
CA ALA A 18 -31.78 39.21 21.61
C ALA A 18 -30.82 39.27 20.39
N SER A 19 -31.30 39.83 19.27
CA SER A 19 -30.48 39.99 18.05
C SER A 19 -29.38 41.04 18.18
N VAL A 20 -29.57 42.06 19.02
CA VAL A 20 -28.54 43.09 19.22
C VAL A 20 -27.45 42.63 20.20
N ALA A 21 -27.73 41.69 21.10
CA ALA A 21 -26.72 41.11 21.98
C ALA A 21 -25.81 40.11 21.30
N ALA A 22 -26.21 39.57 20.13
CA ALA A 22 -25.44 38.57 19.36
C ALA A 22 -24.43 39.20 18.37
N VAL A 23 -24.44 40.53 18.19
CA VAL A 23 -23.59 41.26 17.19
C VAL A 23 -22.34 41.93 17.81
N GLY A 24 -22.05 41.69 19.09
CA GLY A 24 -21.11 42.57 19.81
C GLY A 24 -19.82 41.97 20.33
N PHE A 25 -19.50 40.69 20.11
CA PHE A 25 -18.16 40.18 20.45
C PHE A 25 -17.39 39.90 19.18
N PRO A 26 -16.24 40.56 18.95
CA PRO A 26 -15.32 40.13 17.92
C PRO A 26 -14.85 38.73 18.35
N TYR A 27 -15.30 37.70 17.65
CA TYR A 27 -14.65 36.37 17.75
C TYR A 27 -13.21 36.56 17.28
N LEU A 28 -12.28 36.62 18.21
CA LEU A 28 -10.85 36.56 17.94
C LEU A 28 -10.56 35.13 17.46
N VAL A 29 -10.83 34.87 16.17
CA VAL A 29 -10.39 33.65 15.51
C VAL A 29 -8.86 33.74 15.41
N ARG A 30 -8.16 32.79 16.00
CA ARG A 30 -6.69 32.72 15.91
C ARG A 30 -6.31 32.72 14.43
N SER A 31 -5.26 33.44 14.04
CA SER A 31 -4.77 33.49 12.66
C SER A 31 -4.44 32.09 12.10
N SER A 32 -4.01 31.14 12.94
CA SER A 32 -3.81 29.73 12.59
C SER A 32 -5.11 29.01 12.21
N ALA A 33 -6.25 29.38 12.78
CA ALA A 33 -7.56 28.81 12.42
C ALA A 33 -8.10 29.37 11.08
N MET A 34 -7.53 30.48 10.61
CA MET A 34 -7.86 31.13 9.33
C MET A 34 -6.85 30.80 8.22
N GLY A 35 -5.88 29.93 8.46
CA GLY A 35 -4.85 29.61 7.48
C GLY A 35 -3.83 30.72 7.23
N ASN A 36 -3.75 31.70 8.12
CA ASN A 36 -2.81 32.81 8.02
C ASN A 36 -1.46 32.49 8.68
N ALA A 37 -0.40 33.20 8.31
CA ALA A 37 0.95 33.04 8.85
C ALA A 37 1.60 31.67 8.60
N GLY A 38 1.34 31.05 7.44
CA GLY A 38 1.97 29.79 7.02
C GLY A 38 1.36 28.53 7.65
N SER A 39 0.24 28.63 8.38
CA SER A 39 -0.52 27.47 8.88
C SER A 39 -1.72 27.17 8.00
N VAL A 40 -1.95 25.88 7.71
CA VAL A 40 -3.17 25.44 7.00
C VAL A 40 -4.35 25.49 7.96
N ALA A 41 -5.48 26.07 7.52
CA ALA A 41 -6.71 26.09 8.32
C ALA A 41 -7.15 24.66 8.67
N PRO A 42 -7.71 24.42 9.87
CA PRO A 42 -8.19 23.10 10.25
C PRO A 42 -9.17 22.47 9.23
N SER A 43 -10.04 23.27 8.62
CA SER A 43 -10.98 22.84 7.58
C SER A 43 -10.33 22.41 6.26
N GLU A 44 -9.05 22.75 6.06
CA GLU A 44 -8.28 22.41 4.86
C GLU A 44 -7.30 21.25 5.10
N ARG A 45 -7.29 20.72 6.32
CA ARG A 45 -6.45 19.58 6.67
C ARG A 45 -7.19 18.28 6.43
N ILE A 46 -6.46 17.28 5.92
CA ILE A 46 -6.93 15.90 5.83
C ILE A 46 -6.68 15.24 7.20
N THR A 47 -7.73 14.74 7.82
CA THR A 47 -7.64 14.00 9.08
C THR A 47 -7.38 12.53 8.81
N LEU A 48 -6.36 11.97 9.47
CA LEU A 48 -5.84 10.65 9.20
C LEU A 48 -5.97 9.71 10.41
N GLY A 49 -6.41 8.48 10.15
CA GLY A 49 -6.29 7.34 11.05
C GLY A 49 -5.17 6.40 10.59
N PHE A 50 -4.33 5.94 11.51
CA PHE A 50 -3.23 5.01 11.23
C PHE A 50 -3.56 3.64 11.80
N ILE A 51 -3.65 2.62 10.95
CA ILE A 51 -3.99 1.23 11.30
C ILE A 51 -2.78 0.34 11.06
N GLY A 52 -2.20 -0.18 12.14
CA GLY A 52 -0.90 -0.84 12.16
C GLY A 52 0.21 0.15 12.50
N THR A 53 0.64 0.17 13.77
CA THR A 53 1.71 1.03 14.28
C THR A 53 2.94 0.22 14.72
N GLY A 54 3.22 -0.86 13.98
CA GLY A 54 4.49 -1.57 14.08
C GLY A 54 5.67 -0.72 13.57
N SER A 55 6.89 -1.26 13.62
CA SER A 55 8.11 -0.51 13.25
C SER A 55 8.01 0.14 11.87
N HIS A 56 7.57 -0.59 10.84
CA HIS A 56 7.42 -0.04 9.49
C HIS A 56 6.33 1.04 9.44
N GLY A 57 5.17 0.79 10.04
CA GLY A 57 4.06 1.75 10.09
C GLY A 57 4.44 3.06 10.77
N ILE A 58 5.29 3.03 11.80
CA ILE A 58 5.78 4.25 12.46
C ILE A 58 6.88 4.92 11.63
N GLU A 59 7.94 4.18 11.26
CA GLU A 59 9.15 4.76 10.69
C GLU A 59 8.96 5.25 9.24
N MET A 60 8.24 4.48 8.44
CA MET A 60 8.04 4.80 7.02
C MET A 60 6.78 5.64 6.79
N ASN A 61 5.67 5.29 7.44
CA ASN A 61 4.38 5.91 7.13
C ASN A 61 4.02 7.05 8.09
N LEU A 62 3.85 6.78 9.37
CA LEU A 62 3.42 7.79 10.34
C LEU A 62 4.36 9.00 10.35
N LYS A 63 5.67 8.76 10.44
CA LYS A 63 6.68 9.84 10.45
C LYS A 63 6.76 10.62 9.13
N SER A 64 6.34 10.05 8.01
CA SER A 64 6.30 10.73 6.71
C SER A 64 5.06 11.60 6.52
N PHE A 65 3.93 11.26 7.15
CA PHE A 65 2.73 12.10 7.18
C PHE A 65 2.81 13.24 8.21
N LEU A 66 3.38 13.01 9.38
CA LEU A 66 3.41 13.99 10.47
C LEU A 66 4.04 15.36 10.11
N PRO A 67 5.02 15.49 9.21
CA PRO A 67 5.55 16.78 8.77
C PRO A 67 4.64 17.54 7.81
N GLN A 68 3.66 16.90 7.19
CA GLN A 68 2.77 17.51 6.19
C GLN A 68 1.83 18.50 6.90
N SER A 69 1.89 19.77 6.52
CA SER A 69 1.15 20.85 7.20
C SER A 69 -0.37 20.77 7.03
N ASP A 70 -0.82 20.06 6.00
CA ASP A 70 -2.22 19.86 5.63
C ASP A 70 -2.73 18.45 5.92
N ALA A 71 -1.99 17.69 6.73
CA ALA A 71 -2.39 16.40 7.27
C ALA A 71 -2.40 16.45 8.81
N GLN A 72 -3.33 15.74 9.42
CA GLN A 72 -3.44 15.66 10.88
C GLN A 72 -3.75 14.23 11.32
N ALA A 73 -2.82 13.56 11.99
CA ALA A 73 -3.05 12.29 12.64
C ALA A 73 -3.97 12.47 13.86
N VAL A 74 -5.14 11.86 13.85
CA VAL A 74 -6.15 11.98 14.93
C VAL A 74 -6.47 10.65 15.61
N ALA A 75 -6.00 9.53 15.03
CA ALA A 75 -6.17 8.20 15.59
C ALA A 75 -5.02 7.27 15.20
N VAL A 76 -4.67 6.39 16.13
CA VAL A 76 -3.76 5.25 15.90
C VAL A 76 -4.44 3.97 16.35
N CYS A 77 -4.15 2.86 15.66
CA CYS A 77 -4.73 1.56 15.96
C CYS A 77 -3.69 0.45 15.82
N ASP A 78 -3.56 -0.40 16.83
CA ASP A 78 -2.78 -1.64 16.75
C ASP A 78 -3.31 -2.66 17.75
N VAL A 79 -3.28 -3.92 17.38
CA VAL A 79 -3.68 -5.05 18.26
C VAL A 79 -2.62 -5.40 19.28
N ASP A 80 -1.37 -4.95 19.08
CA ASP A 80 -0.28 -5.06 20.04
C ASP A 80 -0.19 -3.78 20.89
N PRO A 81 -0.36 -3.86 22.23
CA PRO A 81 -0.34 -2.68 23.09
C PRO A 81 1.00 -1.94 23.10
N VAL A 82 2.11 -2.61 22.78
CA VAL A 82 3.43 -1.98 22.67
C VAL A 82 3.51 -1.09 21.45
N ASN A 83 3.12 -1.63 20.30
CA ASN A 83 3.05 -0.88 19.03
C ASN A 83 2.06 0.29 19.12
N LEU A 84 0.88 0.01 19.68
CA LEU A 84 -0.15 1.04 19.88
C LEU A 84 0.36 2.22 20.68
N LYS A 85 1.03 1.92 21.81
CA LYS A 85 1.62 2.96 22.66
C LYS A 85 2.70 3.75 21.94
N GLN A 86 3.58 3.09 21.18
CA GLN A 86 4.64 3.76 20.43
C GLN A 86 4.07 4.70 19.37
N GLY A 87 3.03 4.25 18.63
CA GLY A 87 2.33 5.08 17.64
C GLY A 87 1.70 6.31 18.29
N LEU A 88 0.97 6.13 19.40
CA LEU A 88 0.34 7.22 20.16
C LEU A 88 1.36 8.24 20.67
N ASP A 89 2.44 7.75 21.31
CA ASP A 89 3.50 8.60 21.84
C ASP A 89 4.18 9.41 20.71
N THR A 90 4.37 8.79 19.52
CA THR A 90 4.95 9.47 18.36
C THR A 90 4.09 10.64 17.88
N VAL A 91 2.78 10.44 17.78
CA VAL A 91 1.85 11.52 17.36
C VAL A 91 1.80 12.62 18.40
N ASN A 92 1.61 12.26 19.67
CA ASN A 92 1.51 13.22 20.78
C ASN A 92 2.78 14.06 20.95
N ALA A 93 3.94 13.41 20.84
CA ALA A 93 5.23 14.12 20.87
C ALA A 93 5.38 15.12 19.72
N ARG A 94 4.93 14.76 18.51
CA ARG A 94 4.99 15.65 17.32
C ARG A 94 4.11 16.87 17.47
N TYR A 95 2.92 16.72 18.02
CA TYR A 95 1.96 17.81 18.18
C TYR A 95 2.07 18.56 19.53
N GLY A 96 2.76 18.00 20.51
CA GLY A 96 2.90 18.58 21.87
C GLY A 96 1.57 18.60 22.63
N ASN A 97 0.68 17.66 22.35
CA ASN A 97 -0.62 17.48 23.03
C ASN A 97 -0.95 16.00 23.21
N THR A 98 -2.15 15.69 23.65
CA THR A 98 -2.65 14.33 23.89
C THR A 98 -4.00 14.08 23.20
N ASP A 99 -4.23 14.75 22.06
CA ASP A 99 -5.53 14.73 21.38
C ASP A 99 -5.72 13.52 20.45
N CYS A 100 -4.63 12.80 20.13
CA CYS A 100 -4.70 11.59 19.32
C CYS A 100 -5.37 10.45 20.12
N ALA A 101 -6.38 9.80 19.53
CA ALA A 101 -7.05 8.65 20.12
C ALA A 101 -6.35 7.34 19.77
N ALA A 102 -6.37 6.37 20.70
CA ALA A 102 -5.79 5.04 20.52
C ALA A 102 -6.87 3.95 20.54
N TYR A 103 -6.81 3.05 19.55
CA TYR A 103 -7.79 1.97 19.36
C TYR A 103 -7.09 0.62 19.22
N LYS A 104 -7.75 -0.46 19.63
CA LYS A 104 -7.29 -1.83 19.39
C LYS A 104 -8.00 -2.47 18.19
N ASP A 105 -9.16 -1.96 17.86
CA ASP A 105 -10.00 -2.44 16.76
C ASP A 105 -10.08 -1.38 15.65
N PHE A 106 -9.64 -1.71 14.45
CA PHE A 106 -9.68 -0.79 13.29
C PHE A 106 -11.10 -0.32 12.95
N ARG A 107 -12.12 -1.11 13.26
CA ARG A 107 -13.53 -0.76 13.02
C ARG A 107 -13.96 0.48 13.80
N GLU A 108 -13.38 0.71 14.98
CA GLU A 108 -13.63 1.92 15.77
C GLU A 108 -13.02 3.15 15.10
N VAL A 109 -11.84 3.03 14.48
CA VAL A 109 -11.24 4.10 13.66
C VAL A 109 -12.12 4.41 12.45
N LEU A 110 -12.57 3.39 11.73
CA LEU A 110 -13.42 3.56 10.54
C LEU A 110 -14.81 4.13 10.84
N ALA A 111 -15.33 3.93 12.06
CA ALA A 111 -16.60 4.46 12.51
C ALA A 111 -16.58 5.96 12.87
N ARG A 112 -15.41 6.58 12.91
CA ARG A 112 -15.27 8.02 13.21
C ARG A 112 -15.61 8.86 11.99
N ASP A 113 -16.56 9.79 12.13
CA ASP A 113 -16.98 10.70 11.05
C ASP A 113 -15.94 11.80 10.76
N ASP A 114 -15.07 12.09 11.73
CA ASP A 114 -14.04 13.13 11.64
C ASP A 114 -12.72 12.65 11.02
N ILE A 115 -12.66 11.41 10.52
CA ILE A 115 -11.51 10.88 9.77
C ILE A 115 -11.83 10.89 8.29
N ASP A 116 -11.00 11.54 7.48
CA ASP A 116 -11.12 11.61 6.02
C ASP A 116 -10.50 10.40 5.32
N ALA A 117 -9.32 9.99 5.80
CA ALA A 117 -8.55 8.93 5.17
C ALA A 117 -7.80 8.08 6.21
N VAL A 118 -7.37 6.89 5.79
CA VAL A 118 -6.58 5.98 6.62
C VAL A 118 -5.30 5.55 5.92
N MET A 119 -4.23 5.39 6.72
CA MET A 119 -3.01 4.68 6.33
C MET A 119 -3.02 3.30 6.98
N ILE A 120 -2.91 2.24 6.15
CA ILE A 120 -2.95 0.85 6.59
C ILE A 120 -1.54 0.25 6.46
N SER A 121 -0.96 -0.14 7.59
CA SER A 121 0.39 -0.70 7.70
C SER A 121 0.40 -2.02 8.49
N THR A 122 -0.61 -2.84 8.25
CA THR A 122 -0.78 -4.17 8.86
C THR A 122 0.03 -5.24 8.13
N PRO A 123 0.03 -6.51 8.55
CA PRO A 123 0.48 -7.63 7.70
C PRO A 123 -0.39 -7.82 6.45
N ASP A 124 0.18 -8.43 5.39
CA ASP A 124 -0.44 -8.49 4.05
C ASP A 124 -1.87 -9.06 4.04
N HIS A 125 -2.16 -10.06 4.88
CA HIS A 125 -3.50 -10.69 4.95
C HIS A 125 -4.60 -9.76 5.46
N TRP A 126 -4.24 -8.60 5.98
CA TRP A 126 -5.18 -7.57 6.43
C TRP A 126 -5.30 -6.38 5.48
N HIS A 127 -4.38 -6.19 4.53
CA HIS A 127 -4.35 -5.02 3.64
C HIS A 127 -5.69 -4.84 2.92
N VAL A 128 -6.14 -5.85 2.19
CA VAL A 128 -7.37 -5.77 1.39
C VAL A 128 -8.63 -5.76 2.26
N PRO A 129 -8.80 -6.63 3.26
CA PRO A 129 -9.99 -6.61 4.12
C PRO A 129 -10.23 -5.24 4.80
N ILE A 130 -9.18 -4.62 5.35
CA ILE A 130 -9.31 -3.31 5.99
C ILE A 130 -9.57 -2.21 4.95
N SER A 131 -8.89 -2.25 3.80
CA SER A 131 -9.11 -1.28 2.71
C SER A 131 -10.53 -1.30 2.18
N ILE A 132 -11.12 -2.49 2.00
CA ILE A 132 -12.53 -2.66 1.61
C ILE A 132 -13.47 -2.08 2.68
N ALA A 133 -13.20 -2.36 3.96
CA ALA A 133 -13.99 -1.83 5.06
C ALA A 133 -13.89 -0.29 5.11
N ALA A 134 -12.70 0.27 4.92
CA ALA A 134 -12.47 1.72 4.86
C ALA A 134 -13.24 2.38 3.71
N ALA A 135 -13.18 1.80 2.51
CA ALA A 135 -13.93 2.31 1.36
C ALA A 135 -15.45 2.30 1.60
N LYS A 136 -15.98 1.21 2.20
CA LYS A 136 -17.39 1.11 2.59
C LYS A 136 -17.78 2.13 3.66
N ALA A 137 -16.85 2.51 4.53
CA ALA A 137 -17.01 3.56 5.55
C ALA A 137 -16.78 4.98 5.00
N GLY A 138 -16.54 5.14 3.69
CA GLY A 138 -16.38 6.44 3.05
C GLY A 138 -14.99 7.05 3.21
N LYS A 139 -13.96 6.29 3.66
CA LYS A 139 -12.60 6.77 3.84
C LYS A 139 -11.78 6.57 2.57
N ASP A 140 -10.91 7.54 2.27
CA ASP A 140 -9.83 7.35 1.30
C ASP A 140 -8.71 6.52 1.95
N VAL A 141 -7.90 5.83 1.15
CA VAL A 141 -6.97 4.81 1.68
C VAL A 141 -5.60 4.93 1.04
N GLU A 142 -4.58 5.02 1.86
CA GLU A 142 -3.23 4.58 1.51
C GLU A 142 -2.94 3.27 2.25
N CYS A 143 -2.44 2.28 1.54
CA CYS A 143 -2.24 0.94 2.09
C CYS A 143 -0.88 0.39 1.71
N GLU A 144 -0.19 -0.22 2.67
CA GLU A 144 1.01 -0.99 2.39
C GLU A 144 0.71 -2.13 1.41
N LYS A 145 1.73 -2.45 0.65
CA LYS A 145 1.76 -3.54 -0.32
C LYS A 145 2.17 -4.87 0.35
N PRO A 146 1.92 -6.02 -0.25
CA PRO A 146 1.08 -6.30 -1.44
C PRO A 146 -0.34 -6.77 -1.06
N THR A 147 -1.08 -7.31 -2.03
CA THR A 147 -2.24 -8.18 -1.76
C THR A 147 -1.77 -9.57 -1.32
N LEU A 148 -2.62 -10.33 -0.62
CA LEU A 148 -2.33 -11.72 -0.27
C LEU A 148 -2.71 -12.70 -1.38
N THR A 149 -3.71 -12.35 -2.21
CA THR A 149 -4.19 -13.17 -3.33
C THR A 149 -4.59 -12.31 -4.53
N ILE A 150 -4.68 -12.93 -5.70
CA ILE A 150 -5.08 -12.24 -6.94
C ILE A 150 -6.55 -11.83 -6.88
N GLU A 151 -7.43 -12.73 -6.40
CA GLU A 151 -8.88 -12.48 -6.35
C GLU A 151 -9.23 -11.32 -5.40
N GLU A 152 -8.60 -11.25 -4.21
CA GLU A 152 -8.87 -10.15 -3.30
C GLU A 152 -8.42 -8.80 -3.85
N GLY A 153 -7.31 -8.74 -4.58
CA GLY A 153 -6.86 -7.52 -5.23
C GLY A 153 -7.84 -7.04 -6.31
N ARG A 154 -8.46 -7.95 -7.08
CA ARG A 154 -9.52 -7.62 -8.02
C ARG A 154 -10.76 -7.08 -7.30
N VAL A 155 -11.18 -7.73 -6.21
CA VAL A 155 -12.29 -7.24 -5.38
C VAL A 155 -12.00 -5.84 -4.82
N LEU A 156 -10.75 -5.56 -4.43
CA LEU A 156 -10.33 -4.23 -3.98
C LEU A 156 -10.49 -3.18 -5.09
N CYS A 157 -9.98 -3.46 -6.30
CA CYS A 157 -10.10 -2.55 -7.45
C CYS A 157 -11.56 -2.17 -7.72
N ASP A 158 -12.43 -3.18 -7.75
CA ASP A 158 -13.87 -2.99 -7.99
C ASP A 158 -14.55 -2.22 -6.85
N THR A 159 -14.13 -2.48 -5.61
CA THR A 159 -14.65 -1.77 -4.43
C THR A 159 -14.25 -0.30 -4.46
N MET A 160 -12.98 0.03 -4.68
CA MET A 160 -12.52 1.41 -4.74
C MET A 160 -13.24 2.20 -5.83
N ARG A 161 -13.42 1.60 -7.01
CA ARG A 161 -14.19 2.19 -8.12
C ARG A 161 -15.66 2.40 -7.73
N ARG A 162 -16.30 1.38 -7.14
CA ARG A 162 -17.72 1.44 -6.74
C ARG A 162 -18.00 2.53 -5.71
N TYR A 163 -17.12 2.72 -4.73
CA TYR A 163 -17.32 3.70 -3.65
C TYR A 163 -16.69 5.07 -3.98
N GLY A 164 -16.00 5.21 -5.12
CA GLY A 164 -15.38 6.46 -5.56
C GLY A 164 -14.34 6.98 -4.56
N ARG A 165 -13.57 6.06 -3.93
CA ARG A 165 -12.54 6.42 -2.98
C ARG A 165 -11.18 6.54 -3.64
N VAL A 166 -10.40 7.53 -3.21
CA VAL A 166 -8.98 7.62 -3.58
C VAL A 166 -8.25 6.50 -2.88
N PHE A 167 -7.41 5.80 -3.64
CA PHE A 167 -6.59 4.73 -3.11
C PHE A 167 -5.17 4.79 -3.69
N GLN A 168 -4.19 4.55 -2.84
CA GLN A 168 -2.79 4.40 -3.20
C GLN A 168 -2.17 3.19 -2.51
N TRP A 169 -1.46 2.36 -3.28
CA TRP A 169 -0.52 1.43 -2.70
C TRP A 169 0.75 2.17 -2.29
N SER A 170 1.23 1.90 -1.08
CA SER A 170 2.47 2.50 -0.57
C SER A 170 3.67 1.73 -1.13
N THR A 171 4.20 2.22 -2.24
CA THR A 171 5.53 1.87 -2.75
C THR A 171 6.19 3.14 -3.25
N GLU A 172 7.32 3.47 -2.69
CA GLU A 172 7.99 4.72 -2.97
C GLU A 172 8.79 4.76 -4.28
N ASP A 173 9.00 3.62 -4.96
CA ASP A 173 9.99 3.51 -6.03
C ASP A 173 9.63 4.32 -7.29
N ARG A 174 8.36 4.52 -7.60
CA ARG A 174 7.96 5.42 -8.70
C ARG A 174 8.26 6.89 -8.41
N SER A 175 8.42 7.27 -7.14
CA SER A 175 8.83 8.63 -6.72
C SER A 175 10.35 8.80 -6.66
N VAL A 176 11.12 7.73 -6.90
CA VAL A 176 12.58 7.74 -6.86
C VAL A 176 13.16 7.98 -8.26
N ASP A 177 13.94 9.04 -8.42
CA ASP A 177 14.49 9.50 -9.70
C ASP A 177 15.18 8.39 -10.51
N VAL A 178 15.90 7.47 -9.84
CA VAL A 178 16.61 6.35 -10.49
C VAL A 178 15.63 5.49 -11.29
N TYR A 179 14.52 5.07 -10.71
CA TYR A 179 13.54 4.21 -11.39
C TYR A 179 12.70 4.98 -12.39
N HIS A 180 12.26 6.19 -12.05
CA HIS A 180 11.56 7.07 -12.97
C HIS A 180 12.38 7.29 -14.26
N ARG A 181 13.64 7.70 -14.09
CA ARG A 181 14.54 7.95 -15.21
C ARG A 181 14.83 6.70 -16.03
N MET A 182 15.03 5.55 -15.38
CA MET A 182 15.24 4.27 -16.06
C MET A 182 14.05 3.93 -16.95
N CYS A 183 12.85 3.93 -16.38
CA CYS A 183 11.61 3.60 -17.09
C CYS A 183 11.34 4.59 -18.23
N GLU A 184 11.54 5.87 -18.02
CA GLU A 184 11.35 6.90 -19.04
C GLU A 184 12.31 6.73 -20.24
N LEU A 185 13.59 6.41 -20.00
CA LEU A 185 14.56 6.12 -21.07
C LEU A 185 14.18 4.87 -21.86
N VAL A 186 13.73 3.81 -21.18
CA VAL A 186 13.27 2.57 -21.81
C VAL A 186 12.03 2.83 -22.65
N ARG A 187 11.02 3.51 -22.11
CA ARG A 187 9.76 3.85 -22.79
C ARG A 187 10.00 4.73 -24.04
N ASN A 188 11.02 5.54 -24.02
CA ASN A 188 11.44 6.37 -25.17
C ASN A 188 12.44 5.67 -26.11
N GLY A 189 12.60 4.35 -26.00
CA GLY A 189 13.35 3.52 -26.94
C GLY A 189 14.87 3.71 -26.91
N ARG A 190 15.46 4.24 -25.83
CA ARG A 190 16.91 4.52 -25.74
C ARG A 190 17.80 3.29 -25.72
N ILE A 191 17.21 2.11 -25.58
CA ILE A 191 17.89 0.79 -25.65
C ILE A 191 17.42 -0.04 -26.85
N GLY A 192 16.67 0.56 -27.77
CA GLY A 192 15.99 -0.17 -28.85
C GLY A 192 14.82 -1.00 -28.36
N LYS A 193 14.45 -2.07 -29.06
CA LYS A 193 13.36 -2.96 -28.67
C LYS A 193 13.77 -3.81 -27.48
N VAL A 194 13.04 -3.71 -26.36
CA VAL A 194 13.23 -4.55 -25.17
C VAL A 194 12.97 -6.01 -25.52
N HIS A 195 13.82 -6.92 -25.07
CA HIS A 195 13.66 -8.36 -25.23
C HIS A 195 13.80 -9.13 -23.90
N THR A 196 14.54 -8.58 -22.92
CA THR A 196 14.74 -9.23 -21.63
C THR A 196 14.73 -8.19 -20.50
N ILE A 197 14.03 -8.51 -19.42
CA ILE A 197 14.03 -7.74 -18.18
C ILE A 197 14.55 -8.66 -17.09
N ARG A 198 15.45 -8.18 -16.25
CA ARG A 198 15.98 -8.92 -15.10
C ARG A 198 15.67 -8.20 -13.82
N VAL A 199 15.11 -8.95 -12.87
CA VAL A 199 14.83 -8.49 -11.51
C VAL A 199 15.52 -9.44 -10.55
N GLU A 200 16.30 -8.88 -9.65
CA GLU A 200 16.81 -9.63 -8.51
C GLU A 200 16.14 -9.12 -7.23
N LEU A 201 15.74 -10.04 -6.36
CA LEU A 201 15.05 -9.75 -5.11
C LEU A 201 15.78 -10.44 -3.95
N PRO A 202 15.68 -9.94 -2.71
CA PRO A 202 16.31 -10.60 -1.58
C PRO A 202 15.87 -12.06 -1.44
N SER A 203 16.76 -12.91 -0.94
CA SER A 203 16.41 -14.25 -0.50
C SER A 203 15.46 -14.23 0.71
N GLY A 204 14.76 -15.33 0.94
CA GLY A 204 13.98 -15.56 2.14
C GLY A 204 14.87 -15.75 3.38
N PRO A 205 14.29 -16.19 4.53
CA PRO A 205 15.01 -16.26 5.80
C PRO A 205 16.07 -17.38 5.77
N ASP A 206 17.16 -17.19 6.51
CA ASP A 206 18.24 -18.19 6.65
C ASP A 206 17.86 -19.35 7.58
N THR A 207 16.75 -19.28 8.28
CA THR A 207 16.25 -20.31 9.20
C THR A 207 14.85 -20.75 8.84
N ALA A 208 14.48 -21.96 9.22
CA ALA A 208 13.13 -22.51 9.01
C ALA A 208 12.08 -21.95 9.99
N GLY A 209 12.49 -21.12 10.94
CA GLY A 209 11.63 -20.60 12.01
C GLY A 209 11.24 -21.67 13.05
N ASP A 210 11.09 -21.24 14.31
CA ASP A 210 10.70 -22.12 15.42
C ASP A 210 9.16 -22.26 15.47
N PRO A 211 8.61 -23.49 15.26
CA PRO A 211 7.18 -23.73 15.34
C PRO A 211 6.66 -23.91 16.77
N THR A 212 7.51 -23.86 17.80
CA THR A 212 7.12 -24.15 19.20
C THR A 212 6.07 -23.16 19.71
N PRO A 213 4.87 -23.63 20.07
CA PRO A 213 3.84 -22.77 20.63
C PRO A 213 4.24 -22.19 21.98
N MET A 214 3.82 -20.95 22.22
CA MET A 214 4.01 -20.28 23.50
C MET A 214 2.78 -19.44 23.86
N PRO A 215 2.64 -19.02 25.14
CA PRO A 215 1.55 -18.14 25.55
C PRO A 215 1.56 -16.83 24.77
N VAL A 216 0.36 -16.35 24.41
CA VAL A 216 0.19 -15.03 23.82
C VAL A 216 0.66 -13.97 24.81
N PRO A 217 1.46 -12.97 24.38
CA PRO A 217 1.85 -11.85 25.24
C PRO A 217 0.65 -11.12 25.82
N ASN A 218 0.78 -10.67 27.08
CA ASN A 218 -0.31 -10.02 27.78
C ASN A 218 -0.79 -8.74 27.05
N GLY A 219 -2.10 -8.68 26.80
CA GLY A 219 -2.75 -7.53 26.14
C GLY A 219 -2.66 -7.53 24.61
N PHE A 220 -1.93 -8.46 23.99
CA PHE A 220 -1.91 -8.65 22.55
C PHE A 220 -3.17 -9.38 22.09
N ASP A 221 -3.97 -8.74 21.23
CA ASP A 221 -5.14 -9.38 20.60
C ASP A 221 -4.70 -10.26 19.43
N TYR A 222 -4.26 -11.48 19.78
CA TYR A 222 -3.76 -12.42 18.77
C TYR A 222 -4.86 -12.96 17.85
N ASP A 223 -6.11 -13.06 18.33
CA ASP A 223 -7.22 -13.49 17.48
C ASP A 223 -7.51 -12.49 16.37
N MET A 224 -7.52 -11.20 16.70
CA MET A 224 -7.64 -10.12 15.72
C MET A 224 -6.39 -10.06 14.82
N TRP A 225 -5.18 -10.30 15.37
CA TRP A 225 -3.96 -10.34 14.56
C TRP A 225 -4.02 -11.44 13.48
N VAL A 226 -4.43 -12.66 13.84
CA VAL A 226 -4.64 -13.77 12.89
C VAL A 226 -5.74 -13.43 11.88
N GLY A 227 -6.82 -12.84 12.36
CA GLY A 227 -7.91 -12.30 11.52
C GLY A 227 -8.47 -13.30 10.51
N PRO A 228 -8.44 -12.96 9.21
CA PRO A 228 -8.98 -13.80 8.13
C PRO A 228 -8.14 -15.03 7.83
N ALA A 229 -6.89 -15.08 8.29
CA ALA A 229 -6.01 -16.23 8.05
C ALA A 229 -6.46 -17.46 8.88
N PRO A 230 -6.06 -18.69 8.48
CA PRO A 230 -6.30 -19.89 9.29
C PRO A 230 -5.73 -19.73 10.69
N TRP A 231 -6.50 -20.15 11.69
CA TRP A 231 -6.04 -20.09 13.06
C TRP A 231 -4.86 -21.03 13.31
N ALA A 232 -3.84 -20.53 13.98
CA ALA A 232 -2.69 -21.31 14.41
C ALA A 232 -2.22 -20.83 15.78
N PRO A 233 -1.59 -21.70 16.62
CA PRO A 233 -1.03 -21.31 17.91
C PRO A 233 -0.01 -20.19 17.76
N TYR A 234 0.04 -19.31 18.78
CA TYR A 234 1.04 -18.26 18.82
C TYR A 234 2.46 -18.83 18.96
N THR A 235 3.37 -18.32 18.15
CA THR A 235 4.81 -18.54 18.25
C THR A 235 5.52 -17.20 18.09
N LYS A 236 6.69 -17.04 18.70
CA LYS A 236 7.49 -15.81 18.53
C LYS A 236 7.90 -15.54 17.07
N GLY A 237 8.08 -16.61 16.31
CA GLY A 237 8.46 -16.54 14.90
C GLY A 237 7.32 -16.24 13.94
N ARG A 238 6.06 -16.17 14.40
CA ARG A 238 4.89 -16.01 13.51
C ARG A 238 4.52 -14.56 13.25
N CYS A 239 4.65 -13.71 14.26
CA CYS A 239 4.13 -12.34 14.24
C CYS A 239 5.21 -11.30 13.88
N HIS A 240 4.79 -10.03 13.81
CA HIS A 240 5.63 -8.86 13.52
C HIS A 240 6.38 -9.04 12.19
N TRP A 241 7.67 -8.79 12.14
CA TRP A 241 8.46 -8.90 10.91
C TRP A 241 8.35 -10.26 10.22
N ASN A 242 8.24 -11.34 10.99
CA ASN A 242 8.36 -12.71 10.50
C ASN A 242 7.11 -13.26 9.80
N PHE A 243 5.97 -12.57 9.85
CA PHE A 243 4.77 -13.00 9.11
C PHE A 243 5.06 -13.23 7.61
N ARG A 244 6.03 -12.52 7.08
CA ARG A 244 6.48 -12.59 5.68
C ARG A 244 6.85 -13.99 5.21
N TRP A 245 7.28 -14.84 6.13
CA TRP A 245 7.77 -16.18 5.83
C TRP A 245 6.69 -17.26 5.87
N ILE A 246 5.45 -16.87 6.15
CA ILE A 246 4.33 -17.79 6.33
C ILE A 246 3.27 -17.49 5.28
N GLN A 247 3.00 -18.47 4.40
CA GLN A 247 2.09 -18.30 3.27
C GLN A 247 0.68 -17.84 3.70
N ASP A 248 0.20 -18.24 4.87
CA ASP A 248 -1.11 -17.79 5.37
C ASP A 248 -1.21 -16.29 5.57
N TYR A 249 -0.07 -15.59 5.67
CA TYR A 249 -0.02 -14.16 5.97
C TYR A 249 0.66 -13.34 4.89
N SER A 250 1.50 -13.95 4.02
CA SER A 250 2.28 -13.25 2.99
C SER A 250 2.70 -14.20 1.85
N GLY A 251 3.14 -13.65 0.75
CA GLY A 251 3.75 -14.40 -0.37
C GLY A 251 5.30 -14.44 -0.32
N GLY A 252 5.92 -14.00 0.78
CA GLY A 252 7.38 -13.97 0.94
C GLY A 252 8.06 -12.84 0.18
N MET A 253 9.38 -12.96 0.00
CA MET A 253 10.17 -11.93 -0.69
C MET A 253 9.71 -11.66 -2.11
N LEU A 254 9.16 -12.64 -2.80
CA LEU A 254 8.67 -12.47 -4.16
C LEU A 254 7.50 -11.47 -4.23
N THR A 255 6.63 -11.41 -3.22
CA THR A 255 5.54 -10.43 -3.16
C THR A 255 5.95 -9.16 -2.44
N ASP A 256 6.69 -9.25 -1.33
CA ASP A 256 7.11 -8.11 -0.52
C ASP A 256 8.03 -7.17 -1.32
N TRP A 257 9.20 -7.65 -1.77
CA TRP A 257 10.13 -6.89 -2.60
C TRP A 257 9.74 -6.84 -4.07
N GLY A 258 9.00 -7.86 -4.55
CA GLY A 258 8.45 -7.87 -5.90
C GLY A 258 7.51 -6.68 -6.15
N ALA A 259 6.75 -6.24 -5.15
CA ALA A 259 5.91 -5.06 -5.24
C ALA A 259 6.67 -3.79 -5.65
N HIS A 260 7.96 -3.70 -5.35
CA HIS A 260 8.83 -2.59 -5.76
C HIS A 260 9.40 -2.78 -7.17
N LEU A 261 10.11 -3.88 -7.40
CA LEU A 261 10.92 -4.03 -8.61
C LEU A 261 10.16 -4.66 -9.78
N LEU A 262 9.12 -5.47 -9.53
CA LEU A 262 8.22 -5.93 -10.60
C LEU A 262 7.33 -4.77 -11.08
N ASP A 263 6.98 -3.83 -10.21
CA ASP A 263 6.32 -2.60 -10.64
C ASP A 263 7.20 -1.81 -11.61
N GLY A 264 8.46 -1.57 -11.27
CA GLY A 264 9.40 -0.93 -12.17
C GLY A 264 9.56 -1.69 -13.51
N ALA A 265 9.57 -3.03 -13.47
CA ALA A 265 9.63 -3.87 -14.67
C ALA A 265 8.40 -3.69 -15.57
N GLN A 266 7.19 -3.71 -14.99
CA GLN A 266 5.93 -3.46 -15.70
C GLN A 266 5.86 -2.04 -16.26
N TRP A 267 6.26 -1.05 -15.46
CA TRP A 267 6.25 0.36 -15.82
C TRP A 267 7.18 0.68 -17.01
N GLY A 268 8.42 0.20 -16.94
CA GLY A 268 9.38 0.39 -18.03
C GLY A 268 9.03 -0.40 -19.29
N ASN A 269 8.34 -1.53 -19.16
CA ASN A 269 7.90 -2.38 -20.31
C ASN A 269 6.55 -1.94 -20.93
N ASP A 270 5.89 -0.89 -20.43
CA ASP A 270 4.54 -0.50 -20.87
C ASP A 270 3.48 -1.59 -20.69
N THR A 271 3.56 -2.36 -19.62
CA THR A 271 2.67 -3.49 -19.34
C THR A 271 1.89 -3.35 -18.03
N GLU A 272 1.75 -2.14 -17.51
CA GLU A 272 1.09 -1.83 -16.24
C GLU A 272 -0.39 -2.24 -16.18
N HIS A 273 -1.04 -2.36 -17.32
CA HIS A 273 -2.46 -2.73 -17.44
C HIS A 273 -2.67 -4.16 -17.95
N THR A 274 -1.61 -4.93 -18.05
CA THR A 274 -1.63 -6.32 -18.51
C THR A 274 -0.63 -7.15 -17.70
N GLY A 275 -0.15 -8.27 -18.25
CA GLY A 275 0.82 -9.13 -17.58
C GLY A 275 1.42 -10.16 -18.53
N PRO A 276 2.32 -11.02 -18.01
CA PRO A 276 2.87 -12.13 -18.77
C PRO A 276 1.79 -13.17 -19.10
N VAL A 277 1.99 -13.91 -20.20
CA VAL A 277 1.08 -14.98 -20.66
C VAL A 277 1.58 -16.39 -20.32
N GLU A 278 2.85 -16.49 -19.88
CA GLU A 278 3.44 -17.76 -19.41
C GLU A 278 4.32 -17.48 -18.19
N VAL A 279 4.38 -18.44 -17.28
CA VAL A 279 5.26 -18.43 -16.11
C VAL A 279 5.81 -19.83 -15.83
N ASP A 280 7.12 -19.90 -15.53
CA ASP A 280 7.82 -21.13 -15.16
C ASP A 280 8.73 -20.83 -13.95
N GLY A 281 8.32 -21.26 -12.76
CA GLY A 281 8.97 -20.93 -11.50
C GLY A 281 9.58 -22.16 -10.83
N LYS A 282 10.81 -21.99 -10.31
CA LYS A 282 11.48 -22.94 -9.43
C LYS A 282 11.81 -22.23 -8.13
N GLY A 283 11.45 -22.85 -6.99
CA GLY A 283 11.71 -22.30 -5.66
C GLY A 283 12.29 -23.35 -4.73
N GLU A 284 13.13 -22.89 -3.82
CA GLU A 284 13.57 -23.67 -2.67
C GLU A 284 12.73 -23.30 -1.46
N PHE A 285 12.20 -24.32 -0.78
CA PHE A 285 11.36 -24.15 0.40
C PHE A 285 11.96 -24.92 1.58
N TRP A 286 11.76 -24.39 2.79
CA TRP A 286 12.05 -25.14 3.99
C TRP A 286 11.15 -26.38 4.07
N ARG A 287 11.75 -27.54 4.38
CA ARG A 287 11.01 -28.81 4.50
C ARG A 287 10.34 -28.94 5.86
N ASP A 288 10.98 -28.40 6.88
CA ASP A 288 10.56 -28.47 8.27
C ASP A 288 10.59 -27.07 8.88
N GLY A 289 9.86 -26.84 9.99
CA GLY A 289 9.82 -25.57 10.69
C GLY A 289 8.52 -24.80 10.48
N LEU A 290 8.56 -23.52 10.79
CA LEU A 290 7.41 -22.61 10.75
C LEU A 290 7.23 -21.96 9.36
N TYR A 291 8.34 -21.69 8.66
CA TYR A 291 8.37 -20.88 7.44
C TYR A 291 8.16 -21.75 6.20
N ASN A 292 7.30 -21.27 5.30
CA ASN A 292 6.88 -22.04 4.13
C ASN A 292 6.76 -21.21 2.84
N THR A 293 7.22 -19.94 2.84
CA THR A 293 7.44 -19.19 1.60
C THR A 293 8.77 -19.61 0.95
N ALA A 294 8.95 -19.31 -0.34
CA ALA A 294 10.20 -19.63 -1.02
C ALA A 294 11.39 -18.91 -0.37
N LYS A 295 12.46 -19.67 -0.08
CA LYS A 295 13.74 -19.14 0.40
C LYS A 295 14.55 -18.56 -0.75
N GLU A 296 14.66 -19.31 -1.82
CA GLU A 296 15.35 -18.95 -3.06
C GLU A 296 14.43 -19.24 -4.23
N PHE A 297 14.55 -18.47 -5.32
CA PHE A 297 13.73 -18.68 -6.50
C PHE A 297 14.43 -18.25 -7.79
N HIS A 298 14.03 -18.90 -8.88
CA HIS A 298 14.29 -18.54 -10.27
C HIS A 298 13.00 -18.70 -11.05
N ILE A 299 12.48 -17.60 -11.62
CA ILE A 299 11.19 -17.59 -12.31
C ILE A 299 11.37 -16.90 -13.66
N GLU A 300 10.89 -17.54 -14.71
CA GLU A 300 10.85 -17.00 -16.06
C GLU A 300 9.39 -16.70 -16.46
N TYR A 301 9.15 -15.50 -16.88
CA TYR A 301 7.87 -15.08 -17.44
C TYR A 301 8.04 -14.71 -18.90
N LYS A 302 6.97 -14.86 -19.68
CA LYS A 302 6.93 -14.44 -21.07
C LYS A 302 5.70 -13.57 -21.31
N TYR A 303 5.91 -12.40 -21.89
CA TYR A 303 4.84 -11.52 -22.35
C TYR A 303 4.37 -11.89 -23.74
N ALA A 304 3.19 -11.40 -24.14
CA ALA A 304 2.58 -11.72 -25.45
C ALA A 304 3.42 -11.25 -26.65
N ASP A 305 4.15 -10.14 -26.49
CA ASP A 305 5.06 -9.57 -27.49
C ASP A 305 6.42 -10.29 -27.58
N GLY A 306 6.65 -11.29 -26.71
CA GLY A 306 7.85 -12.10 -26.66
C GLY A 306 8.91 -11.64 -25.66
N VAL A 307 8.72 -10.49 -24.98
CA VAL A 307 9.61 -10.03 -23.92
C VAL A 307 9.66 -11.08 -22.81
N LYS A 308 10.86 -11.34 -22.28
CA LYS A 308 11.09 -12.22 -21.13
C LYS A 308 11.37 -11.39 -19.89
N LEU A 309 10.71 -11.73 -18.78
CA LEU A 309 11.05 -11.24 -17.46
C LEU A 309 11.65 -12.40 -16.67
N ILE A 310 12.86 -12.21 -16.15
CA ILE A 310 13.58 -13.21 -15.34
C ILE A 310 13.71 -12.64 -13.93
N VAL A 311 13.19 -13.36 -12.94
CA VAL A 311 13.19 -12.96 -11.53
C VAL A 311 13.96 -13.98 -10.71
N THR A 312 14.99 -13.54 -10.00
CA THR A 312 15.85 -14.42 -9.20
C THR A 312 16.08 -13.85 -7.81
N SER A 313 16.41 -14.73 -6.88
CA SER A 313 16.97 -14.30 -5.59
C SER A 313 18.37 -13.73 -5.79
N GLY A 314 18.68 -12.63 -5.08
CA GLY A 314 19.96 -11.95 -5.18
C GLY A 314 19.95 -10.55 -4.54
N THR A 315 20.88 -9.71 -4.96
CA THR A 315 20.90 -8.30 -4.55
C THR A 315 19.83 -7.51 -5.31
N PRO A 316 18.91 -6.82 -4.61
CA PRO A 316 17.79 -6.13 -5.25
C PRO A 316 18.24 -5.23 -6.41
N SER A 317 17.81 -5.54 -7.62
CA SER A 317 18.19 -4.81 -8.84
C SER A 317 17.17 -4.96 -9.95
N LEU A 318 17.14 -3.98 -10.86
CA LEU A 318 16.31 -3.98 -12.07
C LEU A 318 17.15 -3.62 -13.27
N ARG A 319 17.01 -4.40 -14.37
CA ARG A 319 17.73 -4.17 -15.62
C ARG A 319 16.84 -4.50 -16.82
N PHE A 320 16.86 -3.62 -17.81
CA PHE A 320 16.26 -3.80 -19.13
C PHE A 320 17.33 -4.02 -20.17
N GLU A 321 17.16 -5.03 -21.02
CA GLU A 321 18.04 -5.39 -22.15
C GLU A 321 17.25 -5.27 -23.44
N GLY A 322 17.78 -4.46 -24.37
CA GLY A 322 17.16 -4.21 -25.67
C GLY A 322 18.11 -4.44 -26.83
N SER A 323 17.64 -4.25 -28.06
CA SER A 323 18.39 -4.50 -29.29
C SER A 323 19.59 -3.57 -29.49
N GLU A 324 19.63 -2.41 -28.82
CA GLU A 324 20.65 -1.37 -28.96
C GLU A 324 21.44 -1.10 -27.68
N GLY A 325 21.16 -1.87 -26.63
CA GLY A 325 21.89 -1.72 -25.37
C GLY A 325 21.08 -2.17 -24.16
N TRP A 326 21.56 -1.80 -22.99
CA TRP A 326 20.89 -2.10 -21.73
C TRP A 326 21.01 -0.92 -20.76
N ILE A 327 20.04 -0.84 -19.81
CA ILE A 327 20.03 0.08 -18.69
C ILE A 327 19.55 -0.64 -17.42
N GLY A 328 20.12 -0.31 -16.27
CA GLY A 328 19.74 -0.91 -14.98
C GLY A 328 20.53 -0.36 -13.82
N ASN A 329 20.34 -0.94 -12.64
CA ASN A 329 21.13 -0.68 -11.43
C ASN A 329 21.70 -2.00 -10.88
N ARG A 330 22.62 -1.91 -9.91
CA ARG A 330 23.23 -3.06 -9.23
C ARG A 330 23.05 -2.96 -7.72
N GLY A 331 21.83 -2.71 -7.29
CA GLY A 331 21.43 -2.54 -5.92
C GLY A 331 20.21 -1.65 -5.84
N TRP A 332 19.40 -1.83 -4.80
CA TRP A 332 18.19 -1.01 -4.61
C TRP A 332 18.56 0.48 -4.56
N ARG A 333 17.94 1.25 -5.45
CA ARG A 333 18.18 2.71 -5.61
C ARG A 333 19.63 3.09 -5.94
N ALA A 334 20.47 2.13 -6.29
CA ALA A 334 21.84 2.41 -6.73
C ALA A 334 21.85 3.20 -8.05
N PRO A 335 22.91 3.97 -8.34
CA PRO A 335 23.02 4.75 -9.56
C PRO A 335 22.84 3.90 -10.82
N LEU A 336 22.22 4.50 -11.85
CA LEU A 336 22.03 3.87 -13.14
C LEU A 336 23.35 3.55 -13.85
N GLN A 337 23.37 2.41 -14.52
CA GLN A 337 24.39 1.97 -15.43
C GLN A 337 23.75 1.63 -16.77
N ALA A 338 24.46 1.85 -17.86
CA ALA A 338 23.98 1.52 -19.19
C ALA A 338 25.14 1.20 -20.13
N GLU A 339 24.86 0.44 -21.17
CA GLU A 339 25.76 0.20 -22.29
C GLU A 339 24.99 0.31 -23.58
N PRO A 340 25.35 1.23 -24.50
CA PRO A 340 26.44 2.22 -24.36
C PRO A 340 26.12 3.29 -23.29
N LYS A 341 27.16 3.83 -22.66
CA LYS A 341 27.02 4.85 -21.58
C LYS A 341 26.30 6.13 -22.03
N SER A 342 26.28 6.41 -23.34
CA SER A 342 25.57 7.54 -23.94
C SER A 342 24.06 7.52 -23.62
N ILE A 343 23.46 6.37 -23.35
CA ILE A 343 22.05 6.24 -22.95
C ILE A 343 21.74 7.11 -21.74
N LEU A 344 22.61 7.14 -20.74
CA LEU A 344 22.42 7.91 -19.51
C LEU A 344 22.37 9.42 -19.73
N ASN A 345 23.02 9.90 -20.80
CA ASN A 345 23.08 11.31 -21.16
C ASN A 345 21.98 11.73 -22.15
N SER A 346 21.11 10.80 -22.54
CA SER A 346 20.00 11.10 -23.45
C SER A 346 19.07 12.15 -22.83
N VAL A 347 18.67 13.14 -23.63
CA VAL A 347 17.66 14.13 -23.25
C VAL A 347 16.32 13.64 -23.75
N ILE A 348 15.29 13.73 -22.91
CA ILE A 348 13.91 13.48 -23.29
C ILE A 348 13.30 14.81 -23.67
N GLY A 349 12.88 14.91 -24.92
CA GLY A 349 12.33 16.14 -25.52
C GLY A 349 10.86 16.34 -25.12
N PRO A 350 10.32 17.55 -25.31
CA PRO A 350 8.99 17.91 -24.85
C PRO A 350 7.83 17.14 -25.53
N ASN A 351 8.09 16.49 -26.64
CA ASN A 351 7.11 15.70 -27.38
C ASN A 351 7.29 14.18 -27.23
N GLU A 352 8.19 13.79 -26.34
CA GLU A 352 8.43 12.38 -26.01
C GLU A 352 7.59 11.93 -24.83
N ILE A 353 7.69 10.66 -24.46
CA ILE A 353 6.95 10.10 -23.33
C ILE A 353 7.50 10.67 -22.03
N HIS A 354 6.61 11.29 -21.26
CA HIS A 354 6.86 11.71 -19.89
C HIS A 354 6.00 10.89 -18.94
N LEU A 355 6.64 10.15 -18.05
CA LEU A 355 5.96 9.35 -17.08
C LEU A 355 5.45 10.21 -15.92
N TYR A 356 4.45 9.70 -15.19
CA TYR A 356 3.90 10.38 -14.03
C TYR A 356 5.00 10.73 -13.03
N THR A 357 5.05 11.99 -12.61
CA THR A 357 6.02 12.46 -11.62
C THR A 357 5.33 12.65 -10.26
N CYS A 358 5.97 12.13 -9.20
CA CYS A 358 5.49 12.22 -7.85
C CYS A 358 6.41 13.14 -7.03
N GLN A 359 6.30 14.45 -7.25
CA GLN A 359 7.08 15.43 -6.50
C GLN A 359 6.64 15.45 -5.03
N GLY A 360 7.61 15.37 -4.12
CA GLY A 360 7.35 15.36 -2.67
C GLY A 360 7.08 13.99 -2.06
N GLY A 361 7.19 12.90 -2.85
CA GLY A 361 7.03 11.53 -2.40
C GLY A 361 5.58 11.03 -2.38
N GLU A 362 5.42 9.77 -2.00
CA GLU A 362 4.15 9.06 -2.06
C GLU A 362 3.07 9.67 -1.16
N GLN A 363 3.39 10.01 0.09
CA GLN A 363 2.43 10.59 1.02
C GLN A 363 1.92 11.96 0.54
N ARG A 364 2.80 12.76 -0.09
CA ARG A 364 2.37 14.02 -0.70
C ARG A 364 1.43 13.78 -1.87
N ASN A 365 1.74 12.82 -2.74
CA ASN A 365 0.87 12.44 -3.85
C ASN A 365 -0.51 11.99 -3.37
N PHE A 366 -0.56 11.14 -2.33
CA PHE A 366 -1.82 10.70 -1.74
C PHE A 366 -2.68 11.89 -1.25
N LEU A 367 -2.09 12.78 -0.44
CA LEU A 367 -2.80 13.94 0.09
C LEU A 367 -3.30 14.88 -1.02
N ASP A 368 -2.50 15.09 -2.06
CA ASP A 368 -2.91 15.90 -3.23
C ASP A 368 -4.04 15.22 -4.02
N CYS A 369 -4.01 13.90 -4.15
CA CYS A 369 -5.06 13.14 -4.80
C CYS A 369 -6.36 13.09 -3.98
N VAL A 370 -6.28 12.99 -2.66
CA VAL A 370 -7.46 13.13 -1.77
C VAL A 370 -8.15 14.47 -1.99
N LYS A 371 -7.40 15.57 -2.09
CA LYS A 371 -7.97 16.91 -2.34
C LYS A 371 -8.49 17.10 -3.76
N SER A 372 -7.73 16.64 -4.76
CA SER A 372 -8.06 16.85 -6.17
C SER A 372 -9.03 15.83 -6.74
N ARG A 373 -9.24 14.72 -6.02
CA ARG A 373 -9.99 13.52 -6.46
C ARG A 373 -9.42 12.87 -7.72
N LYS A 374 -8.14 13.13 -8.02
CA LYS A 374 -7.41 12.48 -9.11
C LYS A 374 -6.87 11.12 -8.68
N GLU A 375 -6.52 10.31 -9.66
CA GLU A 375 -5.88 9.03 -9.43
C GLU A 375 -4.44 9.23 -8.93
N CYS A 376 -4.04 8.40 -7.97
CA CYS A 376 -2.67 8.39 -7.46
C CYS A 376 -1.70 7.73 -8.45
N TYR A 377 -0.41 7.93 -8.25
CA TYR A 377 0.62 7.36 -9.15
C TYR A 377 0.71 5.83 -9.09
N PHE A 378 0.23 5.21 -8.01
CA PHE A 378 0.18 3.76 -7.88
C PHE A 378 -1.22 3.31 -7.41
N PRO A 379 -2.21 3.36 -8.33
CA PRO A 379 -3.60 3.09 -8.02
C PRO A 379 -3.88 1.57 -7.90
N PRO A 380 -5.10 1.17 -7.48
CA PRO A 380 -5.47 -0.22 -7.27
C PRO A 380 -5.17 -1.13 -8.47
N GLU A 381 -5.52 -0.72 -9.68
CA GLU A 381 -5.39 -1.55 -10.89
C GLU A 381 -3.92 -1.84 -11.24
N ILE A 382 -3.07 -0.83 -11.18
CA ILE A 382 -1.63 -1.01 -11.43
C ILE A 382 -1.01 -1.94 -10.39
N GLY A 383 -1.36 -1.75 -9.11
CA GLY A 383 -0.92 -2.66 -8.05
C GLY A 383 -1.41 -4.08 -8.25
N GLN A 384 -2.69 -4.26 -8.62
CA GLN A 384 -3.25 -5.57 -8.94
C GLN A 384 -2.43 -6.28 -10.03
N ARG A 385 -2.09 -5.59 -11.12
CA ARG A 385 -1.28 -6.17 -12.20
C ARG A 385 0.13 -6.51 -11.75
N CYS A 386 0.77 -5.63 -11.00
CA CYS A 386 2.10 -5.85 -10.44
C CYS A 386 2.11 -7.08 -9.50
N PHE A 387 1.22 -7.13 -8.52
CA PHE A 387 1.18 -8.22 -7.53
C PHE A 387 0.76 -9.55 -8.15
N THR A 388 -0.07 -9.51 -9.21
CA THR A 388 -0.42 -10.71 -10.00
C THR A 388 0.82 -11.36 -10.58
N VAL A 389 1.81 -10.61 -11.09
CA VAL A 389 3.08 -11.18 -11.58
C VAL A 389 3.77 -11.99 -10.48
N ALA A 390 3.87 -11.44 -9.26
CA ALA A 390 4.47 -12.15 -8.13
C ALA A 390 3.66 -13.41 -7.74
N HIS A 391 2.32 -13.28 -7.67
CA HIS A 391 1.46 -14.38 -7.25
C HIS A 391 1.45 -15.57 -8.24
N ILE A 392 1.39 -15.32 -9.55
CA ILE A 392 1.46 -16.42 -10.54
C ILE A 392 2.82 -17.11 -10.51
N GLY A 393 3.90 -16.38 -10.18
CA GLY A 393 5.22 -16.93 -9.91
C GLY A 393 5.22 -17.89 -8.71
N ASN A 394 4.64 -17.44 -7.58
CA ASN A 394 4.48 -18.27 -6.39
C ASN A 394 3.66 -19.54 -6.69
N ILE A 395 2.55 -19.42 -7.43
CA ILE A 395 1.69 -20.55 -7.79
C ILE A 395 2.47 -21.54 -8.70
N SER A 396 3.24 -21.04 -9.68
CA SER A 396 4.07 -21.89 -10.53
C SER A 396 5.12 -22.68 -9.73
N MET A 397 5.80 -22.01 -8.78
CA MET A 397 6.78 -22.67 -7.90
C MET A 397 6.13 -23.74 -7.02
N LEU A 398 4.97 -23.46 -6.42
CA LEU A 398 4.25 -24.39 -5.55
C LEU A 398 3.74 -25.62 -6.32
N LEU A 399 3.32 -25.45 -7.57
CA LEU A 399 2.87 -26.53 -8.43
C LEU A 399 4.02 -27.26 -9.15
N GLY A 400 5.23 -26.69 -9.16
CA GLY A 400 6.43 -27.25 -9.75
C GLY A 400 6.35 -27.44 -11.26
N ARG A 401 5.60 -26.58 -11.96
CA ARG A 401 5.39 -26.68 -13.40
C ARG A 401 5.09 -25.34 -14.06
N LYS A 402 5.40 -25.28 -15.36
CA LYS A 402 5.04 -24.14 -16.21
C LYS A 402 3.52 -23.98 -16.31
N LEU A 403 3.06 -22.75 -16.26
CA LEU A 403 1.65 -22.37 -16.36
C LEU A 403 1.43 -21.35 -17.48
N LYS A 404 0.22 -21.36 -18.06
CA LYS A 404 -0.25 -20.33 -18.99
C LYS A 404 -1.24 -19.43 -18.28
N TRP A 405 -1.07 -18.13 -18.44
CA TRP A 405 -1.88 -17.12 -17.81
C TRP A 405 -2.64 -16.29 -18.85
N ASP A 406 -3.87 -15.97 -18.57
CA ASP A 406 -4.69 -15.02 -19.32
C ASP A 406 -4.78 -13.73 -18.48
N PRO A 407 -4.02 -12.68 -18.82
CA PRO A 407 -4.01 -11.44 -18.04
C PRO A 407 -5.31 -10.65 -18.17
N ASP A 408 -6.10 -10.82 -19.22
CA ASP A 408 -7.36 -10.10 -19.40
C ASP A 408 -8.46 -10.65 -18.51
N ASN A 409 -8.53 -11.99 -18.38
CA ASN A 409 -9.50 -12.68 -17.54
C ASN A 409 -8.98 -13.02 -16.14
N GLU A 410 -7.71 -12.72 -15.85
CA GLU A 410 -7.01 -13.05 -14.59
C GLU A 410 -7.20 -14.50 -14.16
N LYS A 411 -6.91 -15.44 -15.09
CA LYS A 411 -7.05 -16.88 -14.91
C LYS A 411 -5.93 -17.67 -15.57
N PHE A 412 -5.62 -18.81 -14.98
CA PHE A 412 -4.78 -19.80 -15.66
C PHE A 412 -5.56 -20.53 -16.75
N VAL A 413 -4.96 -20.64 -17.93
CA VAL A 413 -5.59 -21.24 -19.10
C VAL A 413 -5.65 -22.76 -18.96
N ASN A 414 -6.85 -23.32 -18.91
CA ASN A 414 -7.11 -24.78 -18.81
C ASN A 414 -6.42 -25.45 -17.62
N ASP A 415 -6.34 -24.77 -16.47
CA ASP A 415 -5.68 -25.26 -15.28
C ASP A 415 -6.48 -24.98 -13.99
N GLU A 416 -7.43 -25.87 -13.69
CA GLU A 416 -8.30 -25.75 -12.53
C GLU A 416 -7.56 -25.84 -11.19
N GLN A 417 -6.45 -26.57 -11.12
CA GLN A 417 -5.64 -26.65 -9.89
C GLN A 417 -4.99 -25.30 -9.59
N ALA A 418 -4.41 -24.67 -10.60
CA ALA A 418 -3.82 -23.34 -10.44
C ALA A 418 -4.90 -22.28 -10.18
N ASN A 419 -6.06 -22.36 -10.84
CA ASN A 419 -7.17 -21.43 -10.62
C ASN A 419 -7.74 -21.47 -9.20
N ARG A 420 -7.73 -22.61 -8.52
CA ARG A 420 -8.12 -22.69 -7.09
C ARG A 420 -7.16 -21.95 -6.15
N MET A 421 -5.95 -21.62 -6.61
CA MET A 421 -4.95 -20.89 -5.82
C MET A 421 -5.04 -19.37 -6.00
N LEU A 422 -5.96 -18.87 -6.82
CA LEU A 422 -6.19 -17.43 -7.02
C LEU A 422 -6.81 -16.76 -5.80
N SER A 423 -7.42 -17.54 -4.92
CA SER A 423 -8.02 -17.08 -3.67
C SER A 423 -7.71 -18.01 -2.51
N ARG A 424 -8.06 -17.59 -1.31
CA ARG A 424 -7.92 -18.40 -0.08
C ARG A 424 -9.20 -18.29 0.75
N THR A 425 -9.55 -19.39 1.42
CA THR A 425 -10.67 -19.40 2.36
C THR A 425 -10.34 -18.53 3.56
N MET A 426 -11.22 -17.59 3.89
CA MET A 426 -11.09 -16.77 5.08
C MET A 426 -11.70 -17.45 6.30
N ARG A 427 -11.07 -17.28 7.46
CA ARG A 427 -11.60 -17.73 8.76
C ARG A 427 -12.83 -16.90 9.13
N SER A 428 -13.92 -17.57 9.55
CA SER A 428 -15.10 -16.86 10.07
C SER A 428 -14.73 -16.00 11.30
N PRO A 429 -15.31 -14.79 11.46
CA PRO A 429 -16.40 -14.23 10.66
C PRO A 429 -15.97 -13.37 9.46
N TRP A 430 -14.69 -13.40 9.11
CA TRP A 430 -14.10 -12.54 8.08
C TRP A 430 -14.52 -12.94 6.67
N ARG A 431 -14.71 -11.93 5.85
CA ARG A 431 -15.04 -12.03 4.41
C ARG A 431 -14.75 -10.68 3.72
N LEU A 432 -14.57 -10.69 2.41
CA LEU A 432 -14.45 -9.50 1.56
C LEU A 432 -15.80 -8.81 1.31
#